data_17940617532af65f7c03c3ba3473cda4
#
_entry.id   17940617532af65f7c03c3ba3473cda4
#
_cell.length_a   1.000
_cell.length_b   1.000
_cell.length_c   1.000
_cell.angle_alpha   90.00
_cell.angle_beta   90.00
_cell.angle_gamma   90.00
#
_symmetry.space_group_name_H-M   'P 1'
#
loop_
_entity.id
_entity.type
_entity.pdbx_description
1 polymer ?
#
loop_
_entity_poly.entity_id
_entity_poly.type
_entity_poly.pdbx_seq_one_letter_code
_entity_poly.pdbx_strand_id
1 'polypeptide(L)'
;MKRNKNITFVIVIAILAVIILAACAAEQNRFRGDKSSDDEKQADNGQFLTAVYLQNDDGNSLFVNLAGEYPFTGTIPEGELYDEEGEKIKEQDLKNGDVVNIYGNGIMAQSYPAQYHGITKIERTEQANQKYIQEYGHYLDEIFIKKDPSQLPYLNVCYTDELASAAVMIPEALSYTWTYEENGESRTITTDAPHVLQTEPTEVTKLSEPMTMELEFDEKPESVQILSWDDSLLEQYQDSAAAIPEGTPVEVQENEKGNTEFTAQPGCVYLVQGQWENGTVDYGFRVSAK
;
A
#
# COMPACT_ATOMS: atom_id res chain seq x y z
N MET A 1 3.12 59.13 8.20
CA MET A 1 3.39 58.66 6.81
C MET A 1 3.92 57.24 6.85
N LYS A 2 3.04 56.24 7.12
CA LYS A 2 3.38 54.80 7.24
C LYS A 2 2.27 53.92 6.64
N ARG A 3 1.94 54.11 5.34
CA ARG A 3 0.79 53.40 4.76
C ARG A 3 0.98 52.85 3.33
N ASN A 4 2.20 52.82 2.78
CA ASN A 4 2.40 52.38 1.38
C ASN A 4 3.33 51.16 1.21
N LYS A 5 3.92 50.57 2.27
CA LYS A 5 4.78 49.38 2.09
C LYS A 5 4.02 48.07 2.01
N ASN A 6 2.83 47.95 2.62
CA ASN A 6 2.06 46.70 2.62
C ASN A 6 1.26 46.46 1.32
N ILE A 7 0.88 47.55 0.64
CA ILE A 7 0.13 47.43 -0.63
C ILE A 7 1.06 46.99 -1.77
N THR A 8 2.29 47.45 -1.79
CA THR A 8 3.29 47.08 -2.79
C THR A 8 3.69 45.60 -2.64
N PHE A 9 3.76 45.07 -1.42
CA PHE A 9 4.10 43.68 -1.14
C PHE A 9 2.98 42.73 -1.56
N VAL A 10 1.71 43.07 -1.35
CA VAL A 10 0.55 42.29 -1.76
C VAL A 10 0.41 42.26 -3.29
N ILE A 11 0.70 43.34 -3.99
CA ILE A 11 0.64 43.42 -5.46
C ILE A 11 1.76 42.58 -6.09
N VAL A 12 2.97 42.56 -5.50
CA VAL A 12 4.09 41.73 -5.98
C VAL A 12 3.78 40.24 -5.82
N ILE A 13 3.16 39.83 -4.71
CA ILE A 13 2.77 38.42 -4.49
C ILE A 13 1.64 38.01 -5.47
N ALA A 14 0.68 38.89 -5.73
CA ALA A 14 -0.39 38.61 -6.69
C ALA A 14 0.13 38.49 -8.13
N ILE A 15 1.12 39.30 -8.54
CA ILE A 15 1.73 39.22 -9.86
C ILE A 15 2.58 37.93 -10.00
N LEU A 16 3.30 37.51 -8.96
CA LEU A 16 4.04 36.25 -8.96
C LEU A 16 3.10 35.04 -9.05
N ALA A 17 1.96 35.05 -8.37
CA ALA A 17 0.96 33.98 -8.45
C ALA A 17 0.33 33.88 -9.86
N VAL A 18 0.11 34.98 -10.53
CA VAL A 18 -0.42 34.99 -11.93
C VAL A 18 0.64 34.50 -12.92
N ILE A 19 1.93 34.77 -12.71
CA ILE A 19 3.01 34.29 -13.57
C ILE A 19 3.19 32.77 -13.40
N ILE A 20 3.06 32.23 -12.20
CA ILE A 20 3.15 30.77 -11.93
C ILE A 20 1.95 30.05 -12.56
N LEU A 21 0.74 30.61 -12.48
CA LEU A 21 -0.46 30.05 -13.13
C LEU A 21 -0.38 30.11 -14.66
N ALA A 22 0.25 31.14 -15.23
CA ALA A 22 0.44 31.23 -16.68
C ALA A 22 1.51 30.25 -17.19
N ALA A 23 2.54 29.95 -16.41
CA ALA A 23 3.56 28.95 -16.74
C ALA A 23 2.96 27.52 -16.75
N CYS A 24 2.14 27.16 -15.75
CA CYS A 24 1.43 25.87 -15.71
C CYS A 24 0.42 25.72 -16.86
N ALA A 25 -0.26 26.80 -17.31
CA ALA A 25 -1.18 26.76 -18.43
C ALA A 25 -0.46 26.64 -19.79
N ALA A 26 0.77 27.12 -19.91
CA ALA A 26 1.56 27.03 -21.14
C ALA A 26 2.15 25.63 -21.36
N GLU A 27 2.45 24.88 -20.28
CA GLU A 27 2.89 23.49 -20.37
C GLU A 27 1.74 22.51 -20.67
N GLN A 28 0.53 22.76 -20.16
CA GLN A 28 -0.65 21.93 -20.47
C GLN A 28 -1.12 22.03 -21.93
N ASN A 29 -0.80 23.08 -22.67
CA ASN A 29 -1.19 23.22 -24.08
C ASN A 29 -0.20 22.58 -25.07
N ARG A 30 0.92 22.04 -24.64
CA ARG A 30 1.83 21.26 -25.51
C ARG A 30 1.41 19.81 -25.70
N PHE A 31 0.45 19.28 -24.92
CA PHE A 31 -0.05 17.90 -24.99
C PHE A 31 -1.48 17.76 -25.53
N ARG A 32 -2.05 18.80 -26.14
CA ARG A 32 -3.37 18.70 -26.76
C ARG A 32 -3.25 18.52 -28.27
N GLY A 33 -2.88 17.33 -28.69
CA GLY A 33 -3.06 16.82 -30.04
C GLY A 33 -4.53 16.49 -30.27
N ASP A 34 -5.00 16.92 -31.39
CA ASP A 34 -6.37 16.91 -31.95
C ASP A 34 -7.02 15.51 -31.88
N LYS A 35 -8.28 15.44 -31.39
CA LYS A 35 -9.11 14.24 -31.49
C LYS A 35 -9.83 14.24 -32.80
N SER A 36 -9.43 13.39 -33.74
CA SER A 36 -10.32 12.87 -34.76
C SER A 36 -10.48 11.37 -34.57
N SER A 37 -11.73 10.94 -34.45
CA SER A 37 -12.17 9.57 -34.45
C SER A 37 -11.81 8.90 -35.77
N ASP A 38 -11.10 7.77 -35.72
CA ASP A 38 -11.33 6.61 -36.59
C ASP A 38 -10.43 5.47 -36.16
N ASP A 39 -10.97 4.26 -36.19
CA ASP A 39 -10.31 2.98 -35.91
C ASP A 39 -9.05 2.80 -36.78
N GLU A 40 -7.86 3.09 -36.22
CA GLU A 40 -6.61 2.69 -36.82
C GLU A 40 -5.71 2.01 -35.79
N LYS A 41 -5.22 0.83 -36.17
CA LYS A 41 -4.08 0.15 -35.54
C LYS A 41 -3.05 1.20 -35.13
N GLN A 42 -2.84 1.34 -33.84
CA GLN A 42 -1.83 2.24 -33.29
C GLN A 42 -0.46 1.79 -33.80
N ALA A 43 0.03 2.45 -34.84
CA ALA A 43 1.39 2.29 -35.30
C ALA A 43 2.31 2.74 -34.17
N ASP A 44 3.22 1.88 -33.78
CA ASP A 44 4.34 2.17 -32.88
C ASP A 44 5.10 3.40 -33.41
N ASN A 45 4.92 4.55 -32.76
CA ASN A 45 5.57 5.81 -33.13
C ASN A 45 7.06 5.86 -32.74
N GLY A 46 7.69 4.74 -32.40
CA GLY A 46 9.10 4.66 -32.09
C GLY A 46 9.53 5.45 -30.84
N GLN A 47 8.57 5.94 -30.05
CA GLN A 47 8.89 6.64 -28.80
C GLN A 47 9.01 5.61 -27.68
N PHE A 48 10.18 5.58 -27.06
CA PHE A 48 10.48 4.66 -25.97
C PHE A 48 11.07 5.41 -24.77
N LEU A 49 10.98 4.80 -23.62
CA LEU A 49 11.61 5.20 -22.37
C LEU A 49 12.83 4.32 -22.13
N THR A 50 14.02 4.89 -21.95
CA THR A 50 15.20 4.12 -21.58
C THR A 50 15.29 3.99 -20.06
N ALA A 51 15.41 2.76 -19.57
CA ALA A 51 15.43 2.45 -18.15
C ALA A 51 16.45 1.35 -17.81
N VAL A 52 16.80 1.28 -16.53
CA VAL A 52 17.58 0.18 -15.95
C VAL A 52 16.64 -0.78 -15.27
N TYR A 53 16.78 -2.09 -15.53
CA TYR A 53 16.10 -3.15 -14.82
C TYR A 53 16.86 -3.53 -13.56
N LEU A 54 16.15 -3.66 -12.45
CA LEU A 54 16.68 -4.12 -11.17
C LEU A 54 15.73 -5.13 -10.54
N GLN A 55 16.27 -6.16 -9.88
CA GLN A 55 15.53 -7.18 -9.17
C GLN A 55 16.24 -7.54 -7.86
N ASN A 56 15.49 -7.73 -6.78
CA ASN A 56 16.02 -8.24 -5.51
C ASN A 56 16.05 -9.78 -5.47
N ASP A 57 16.64 -10.35 -4.42
CA ASP A 57 16.74 -11.79 -4.23
C ASP A 57 15.37 -12.50 -4.06
N ASP A 58 14.34 -11.76 -3.68
CA ASP A 58 12.98 -12.26 -3.49
C ASP A 58 12.18 -12.26 -4.82
N GLY A 59 12.80 -11.81 -5.93
CA GLY A 59 12.18 -11.77 -7.26
C GLY A 59 11.36 -10.52 -7.54
N ASN A 60 11.28 -9.56 -6.62
CA ASN A 60 10.62 -8.28 -6.88
C ASN A 60 11.48 -7.44 -7.81
N SER A 61 10.87 -6.84 -8.83
CA SER A 61 11.58 -6.06 -9.84
C SER A 61 11.02 -4.66 -10.02
N LEU A 62 11.87 -3.75 -10.45
CA LEU A 62 11.53 -2.39 -10.86
C LEU A 62 12.42 -1.93 -12.02
N PHE A 63 12.02 -0.82 -12.60
CA PHE A 63 12.79 -0.09 -13.58
C PHE A 63 13.16 1.29 -13.04
N VAL A 64 14.32 1.83 -13.46
CA VAL A 64 14.69 3.22 -13.16
C VAL A 64 14.81 3.98 -14.48
N ASN A 65 14.00 5.01 -14.65
CA ASN A 65 14.07 5.90 -15.82
C ASN A 65 15.40 6.67 -15.85
N LEU A 66 16.21 6.46 -16.87
CA LEU A 66 17.52 7.11 -16.97
C LEU A 66 17.46 8.62 -17.25
N ALA A 67 16.38 9.11 -17.84
CA ALA A 67 16.22 10.54 -18.13
C ALA A 67 15.73 11.35 -16.92
N GLY A 68 14.93 10.74 -16.05
CA GLY A 68 14.31 11.39 -14.88
C GLY A 68 14.82 10.88 -13.55
N GLU A 69 15.65 9.83 -13.52
CA GLU A 69 16.27 9.23 -12.34
C GLU A 69 15.24 8.84 -11.26
N TYR A 70 14.07 8.31 -11.66
CA TYR A 70 13.03 7.86 -10.74
C TYR A 70 12.67 6.40 -10.98
N PRO A 71 12.33 5.65 -9.90
CA PRO A 71 11.91 4.26 -9.99
C PRO A 71 10.44 4.13 -10.41
N PHE A 72 10.15 3.08 -11.18
CA PHE A 72 8.79 2.71 -11.52
C PHE A 72 8.63 1.19 -11.66
N THR A 73 7.41 0.71 -11.51
CA THR A 73 7.03 -0.66 -11.78
C THR A 73 6.20 -0.74 -13.05
N GLY A 74 6.19 -1.91 -13.69
CA GLY A 74 5.40 -2.15 -14.88
C GLY A 74 5.43 -3.63 -15.24
N THR A 75 4.33 -4.12 -15.83
CA THR A 75 4.24 -5.52 -16.27
C THR A 75 4.99 -5.69 -17.57
N ILE A 76 5.90 -6.66 -17.62
CA ILE A 76 6.59 -7.07 -18.85
C ILE A 76 5.58 -7.87 -19.70
N PRO A 77 5.26 -7.42 -20.94
CA PRO A 77 4.28 -8.11 -21.75
C PRO A 77 4.79 -9.49 -22.19
N GLU A 78 3.97 -10.52 -22.06
CA GLU A 78 4.32 -11.88 -22.42
C GLU A 78 4.72 -11.98 -23.90
N GLY A 79 5.91 -12.50 -24.17
CA GLY A 79 6.44 -12.67 -25.51
C GLY A 79 6.82 -11.38 -26.26
N GLU A 80 6.87 -10.24 -25.58
CA GLU A 80 7.26 -8.94 -26.16
C GLU A 80 8.53 -8.36 -25.49
N LEU A 81 9.41 -9.25 -25.01
CA LEU A 81 10.74 -8.93 -24.50
C LEU A 81 11.80 -9.46 -25.44
N TYR A 82 12.76 -8.60 -25.82
CA TYR A 82 13.80 -8.88 -26.82
C TYR A 82 15.18 -8.54 -26.28
N ASP A 83 16.21 -9.25 -26.75
CA ASP A 83 17.61 -8.93 -26.50
C ASP A 83 18.19 -7.91 -27.49
N GLU A 84 19.51 -7.69 -27.42
CA GLU A 84 20.26 -6.72 -28.26
C GLU A 84 20.30 -7.13 -29.76
N GLU A 85 20.12 -8.40 -30.04
CA GLU A 85 20.06 -8.98 -31.40
C GLU A 85 18.63 -9.00 -31.96
N GLY A 86 17.63 -8.65 -31.14
CA GLY A 86 16.20 -8.66 -31.50
C GLY A 86 15.56 -10.03 -31.37
N GLU A 87 16.21 -10.97 -30.69
CA GLU A 87 15.66 -12.30 -30.40
C GLU A 87 14.79 -12.24 -29.12
N LYS A 88 13.72 -13.05 -29.13
CA LYS A 88 12.82 -13.10 -27.95
C LYS A 88 13.47 -13.79 -26.77
N ILE A 89 13.43 -13.13 -25.62
CA ILE A 89 13.90 -13.64 -24.34
C ILE A 89 12.75 -13.65 -23.31
N LYS A 90 12.99 -14.24 -22.15
CA LYS A 90 12.03 -14.29 -21.04
C LYS A 90 12.46 -13.33 -19.93
N GLU A 91 11.53 -12.96 -19.07
CA GLU A 91 11.81 -12.09 -17.90
C GLU A 91 12.96 -12.63 -17.03
N GLN A 92 13.04 -13.95 -16.83
CA GLN A 92 14.13 -14.59 -16.08
C GLN A 92 15.54 -14.45 -16.72
N ASP A 93 15.61 -13.99 -17.96
CA ASP A 93 16.87 -13.74 -18.68
C ASP A 93 17.36 -12.30 -18.45
N LEU A 94 16.52 -11.41 -17.87
CA LEU A 94 16.94 -10.07 -17.43
C LEU A 94 17.78 -10.17 -16.15
N LYS A 95 18.74 -9.27 -16.03
CA LYS A 95 19.66 -9.17 -14.89
C LYS A 95 19.74 -7.76 -14.36
N ASN A 96 20.13 -7.65 -13.10
CA ASN A 96 20.42 -6.35 -12.52
C ASN A 96 21.40 -5.55 -13.38
N GLY A 97 21.02 -4.30 -13.66
CA GLY A 97 21.81 -3.38 -14.48
C GLY A 97 21.57 -3.51 -15.98
N ASP A 98 20.67 -4.39 -16.44
CA ASP A 98 20.28 -4.43 -17.86
C ASP A 98 19.61 -3.10 -18.23
N VAL A 99 20.08 -2.49 -19.31
CA VAL A 99 19.47 -1.28 -19.87
C VAL A 99 18.46 -1.70 -20.92
N VAL A 100 17.27 -1.17 -20.81
CA VAL A 100 16.14 -1.52 -21.67
C VAL A 100 15.48 -0.28 -22.27
N ASN A 101 15.00 -0.40 -23.51
CA ASN A 101 14.04 0.52 -24.10
C ASN A 101 12.64 -0.03 -23.92
N ILE A 102 11.78 0.74 -23.28
CA ILE A 102 10.40 0.38 -22.96
C ILE A 102 9.45 1.17 -23.84
N TYR A 103 8.71 0.47 -24.68
CA TYR A 103 7.70 1.01 -25.58
C TYR A 103 6.31 0.90 -24.94
N GLY A 104 5.45 1.89 -25.18
CA GLY A 104 4.10 1.88 -24.65
C GLY A 104 3.39 3.21 -24.85
N ASN A 105 2.31 3.41 -24.10
CA ASN A 105 1.44 4.59 -24.24
C ASN A 105 2.00 5.88 -23.58
N GLY A 106 3.13 5.80 -22.85
CA GLY A 106 3.78 6.92 -22.16
C GLY A 106 3.03 7.42 -20.91
N ILE A 107 2.00 6.72 -20.44
CA ILE A 107 1.18 7.14 -19.30
C ILE A 107 1.62 6.37 -18.05
N MET A 108 2.10 7.11 -17.05
CA MET A 108 2.44 6.58 -15.74
C MET A 108 1.50 7.13 -14.66
N ALA A 109 1.08 6.28 -13.73
CA ALA A 109 0.39 6.71 -12.52
C ALA A 109 1.37 7.45 -11.60
N GLN A 110 0.89 8.55 -10.98
CA GLN A 110 1.68 9.33 -10.03
C GLN A 110 1.62 8.70 -8.65
N SER A 111 2.49 7.72 -8.43
CA SER A 111 2.73 7.04 -7.15
C SER A 111 4.24 6.94 -6.89
N TYR A 112 4.64 6.42 -5.73
CA TYR A 112 6.03 6.06 -5.47
C TYR A 112 6.11 4.60 -4.99
N PRO A 113 6.78 3.70 -5.77
CA PRO A 113 7.28 3.93 -7.13
C PRO A 113 6.15 4.28 -8.11
N ALA A 114 6.48 4.98 -9.22
CA ALA A 114 5.51 5.22 -10.28
C ALA A 114 5.05 3.89 -10.91
N GLN A 115 3.89 3.84 -11.57
CA GLN A 115 3.38 2.63 -12.20
C GLN A 115 3.12 2.85 -13.69
N TYR A 116 3.73 2.01 -14.54
CA TYR A 116 3.55 2.06 -15.99
C TYR A 116 2.72 0.86 -16.48
N HIS A 117 1.41 1.06 -16.63
CA HIS A 117 0.48 -0.01 -17.03
C HIS A 117 0.39 -0.22 -18.55
N GLY A 118 0.95 0.69 -19.34
CA GLY A 118 0.78 0.72 -20.79
C GLY A 118 1.98 0.20 -21.59
N ILE A 119 2.83 -0.65 -21.02
CA ILE A 119 3.99 -1.23 -21.70
C ILE A 119 3.50 -2.22 -22.76
N THR A 120 4.01 -2.08 -23.99
CA THR A 120 3.66 -2.96 -25.12
C THR A 120 4.83 -3.80 -25.61
N LYS A 121 6.07 -3.35 -25.41
CA LYS A 121 7.30 -4.07 -25.82
C LYS A 121 8.48 -3.58 -24.97
N ILE A 122 9.46 -4.45 -24.74
CA ILE A 122 10.73 -4.13 -24.10
C ILE A 122 11.88 -4.69 -24.95
N GLU A 123 12.91 -3.90 -25.16
CA GLU A 123 14.14 -4.30 -25.83
C GLU A 123 15.34 -4.03 -24.91
N ARG A 124 16.09 -5.06 -24.57
CA ARG A 124 17.36 -4.88 -23.87
C ARG A 124 18.40 -4.32 -24.84
N THR A 125 19.14 -3.30 -24.39
CA THR A 125 20.17 -2.63 -25.20
C THR A 125 21.57 -2.77 -24.63
N GLU A 126 21.69 -3.10 -23.34
CA GLU A 126 22.97 -3.32 -22.65
C GLU A 126 22.75 -4.28 -21.48
N GLN A 127 23.72 -5.18 -21.25
CA GLN A 127 23.65 -6.17 -20.18
C GLN A 127 24.44 -5.74 -18.95
N ALA A 128 23.84 -5.93 -17.76
CA ALA A 128 24.47 -5.95 -16.45
C ALA A 128 25.45 -4.79 -16.20
N ASN A 129 25.05 -3.56 -16.53
CA ASN A 129 25.87 -2.37 -16.33
C ASN A 129 26.10 -2.10 -14.85
N GLN A 130 27.33 -2.36 -14.40
CA GLN A 130 27.73 -2.24 -12.99
C GLN A 130 27.62 -0.81 -12.43
N LYS A 131 27.79 0.21 -13.29
CA LYS A 131 27.62 1.60 -12.89
C LYS A 131 26.18 1.84 -12.41
N TYR A 132 25.19 1.38 -13.17
CA TYR A 132 23.78 1.59 -12.83
C TYR A 132 23.33 0.74 -11.63
N ILE A 133 23.90 -0.45 -11.45
CA ILE A 133 23.66 -1.23 -10.24
C ILE A 133 24.13 -0.48 -8.99
N GLN A 134 25.32 0.14 -9.03
CA GLN A 134 25.83 0.92 -7.91
C GLN A 134 25.05 2.22 -7.69
N GLU A 135 24.60 2.86 -8.76
CA GLU A 135 23.90 4.14 -8.72
C GLU A 135 22.44 3.98 -8.24
N TYR A 136 21.75 2.95 -8.72
CA TYR A 136 20.30 2.81 -8.52
C TYR A 136 19.87 1.60 -7.67
N GLY A 137 20.79 0.71 -7.31
CA GLY A 137 20.48 -0.49 -6.53
C GLY A 137 19.79 -0.21 -5.18
N HIS A 138 20.03 0.98 -4.60
CA HIS A 138 19.40 1.42 -3.36
C HIS A 138 17.87 1.49 -3.45
N TYR A 139 17.30 1.71 -4.65
CA TYR A 139 15.84 1.70 -4.82
C TYR A 139 15.19 0.36 -4.50
N LEU A 140 15.91 -0.76 -4.66
CA LEU A 140 15.39 -2.08 -4.27
C LEU A 140 15.16 -2.16 -2.77
N ASP A 141 16.12 -1.68 -1.97
CA ASP A 141 16.00 -1.68 -0.51
C ASP A 141 14.99 -0.64 0.00
N GLU A 142 14.87 0.48 -0.70
CA GLU A 142 13.95 1.56 -0.34
C GLU A 142 12.48 1.22 -0.65
N ILE A 143 12.24 0.53 -1.77
CA ILE A 143 10.88 0.24 -2.26
C ILE A 143 10.39 -1.12 -1.76
N PHE A 144 11.27 -2.14 -1.79
CA PHE A 144 10.96 -3.49 -1.35
C PHE A 144 11.54 -3.74 0.04
N ILE A 145 11.09 -2.96 1.01
CA ILE A 145 11.51 -3.11 2.40
C ILE A 145 11.19 -4.54 2.84
N LYS A 146 12.21 -5.30 3.23
CA LYS A 146 12.00 -6.61 3.84
C LYS A 146 11.30 -6.40 5.17
N LYS A 147 10.08 -6.94 5.28
CA LYS A 147 9.39 -7.01 6.57
C LYS A 147 10.26 -7.82 7.52
N ASP A 148 10.44 -7.33 8.74
CA ASP A 148 11.06 -8.13 9.81
C ASP A 148 10.19 -9.38 10.04
N PRO A 149 10.71 -10.60 9.83
CA PRO A 149 9.91 -11.81 9.96
C PRO A 149 9.37 -12.05 11.39
N SER A 150 9.96 -11.40 12.38
CA SER A 150 9.46 -11.41 13.76
C SER A 150 8.30 -10.44 13.99
N GLN A 151 8.06 -9.50 13.05
CA GLN A 151 7.01 -8.52 13.16
C GLN A 151 5.64 -9.15 12.91
N LEU A 152 4.75 -9.01 13.89
CA LEU A 152 3.37 -9.46 13.77
C LEU A 152 2.64 -8.64 12.69
N PRO A 153 1.64 -9.23 12.00
CA PRO A 153 0.74 -8.46 11.15
C PRO A 153 0.09 -7.32 11.91
N TYR A 154 -0.12 -6.16 11.30
CA TYR A 154 -0.92 -5.11 11.90
C TYR A 154 -2.34 -5.13 11.33
N LEU A 155 -3.29 -4.61 12.12
CA LEU A 155 -4.70 -4.54 11.77
C LEU A 155 -5.17 -3.09 11.69
N ASN A 156 -5.78 -2.72 10.57
CA ASN A 156 -6.61 -1.53 10.42
C ASN A 156 -8.09 -1.92 10.43
N VAL A 157 -8.90 -1.21 11.19
CA VAL A 157 -10.37 -1.27 11.11
C VAL A 157 -10.84 -0.11 10.25
N CYS A 158 -11.37 -0.43 9.08
CA CYS A 158 -11.81 0.54 8.08
C CYS A 158 -13.34 0.65 8.07
N TYR A 159 -13.85 1.86 7.90
CA TYR A 159 -15.28 2.11 7.75
C TYR A 159 -15.54 3.37 6.93
N THR A 160 -16.74 3.49 6.40
CA THR A 160 -17.19 4.68 5.68
C THR A 160 -18.49 5.17 6.29
N ASP A 161 -18.51 6.40 6.77
CA ASP A 161 -19.72 7.10 7.20
C ASP A 161 -20.19 8.13 6.13
N GLU A 162 -21.20 8.92 6.45
CA GLU A 162 -21.76 9.93 5.52
C GLU A 162 -20.74 11.02 5.14
N LEU A 163 -19.69 11.22 5.92
CA LEU A 163 -18.75 12.32 5.78
C LEU A 163 -17.42 11.88 5.12
N ALA A 164 -16.91 10.69 5.47
CA ALA A 164 -15.60 10.23 5.06
C ALA A 164 -15.42 8.72 5.25
N SER A 165 -14.40 8.18 4.57
CA SER A 165 -13.81 6.88 4.91
C SER A 165 -12.70 7.07 5.94
N ALA A 166 -12.63 6.18 6.91
CA ALA A 166 -11.63 6.18 7.96
C ALA A 166 -10.97 4.79 8.06
N ALA A 167 -9.69 4.79 8.43
CA ALA A 167 -8.94 3.60 8.82
C ALA A 167 -8.32 3.87 10.20
N VAL A 168 -8.61 3.02 11.16
CA VAL A 168 -8.06 3.11 12.52
C VAL A 168 -7.15 1.93 12.76
N MET A 169 -5.86 2.20 12.91
CA MET A 169 -4.88 1.16 13.23
C MET A 169 -5.05 0.70 14.68
N ILE A 170 -5.07 -0.60 14.90
CA ILE A 170 -5.02 -1.20 16.20
C ILE A 170 -3.54 -1.35 16.59
N PRO A 171 -3.05 -0.54 17.55
CA PRO A 171 -1.61 -0.32 17.73
C PRO A 171 -0.88 -1.52 18.31
N GLU A 172 -1.56 -2.39 19.06
CA GLU A 172 -0.96 -3.51 19.77
C GLU A 172 -1.77 -4.79 19.61
N ALA A 173 -1.06 -5.89 19.35
CA ALA A 173 -1.63 -7.22 19.47
C ALA A 173 -1.83 -7.56 20.95
N LEU A 174 -2.84 -8.36 21.24
CA LEU A 174 -3.06 -8.97 22.55
C LEU A 174 -2.22 -10.27 22.67
N SER A 175 -2.88 -11.42 22.82
CA SER A 175 -2.21 -12.71 22.83
C SER A 175 -1.74 -13.10 21.42
N TYR A 176 -0.57 -13.74 21.32
CA TYR A 176 -0.09 -14.29 20.07
C TYR A 176 0.88 -15.46 20.29
N THR A 177 0.95 -16.29 19.26
CA THR A 177 2.05 -17.24 19.06
C THR A 177 2.51 -17.09 17.62
N TRP A 178 3.77 -16.69 17.41
CA TRP A 178 4.31 -16.37 16.09
C TRP A 178 5.63 -17.05 15.87
N THR A 179 5.73 -17.86 14.82
CA THR A 179 6.93 -18.59 14.44
C THR A 179 7.52 -18.01 13.17
N TYR A 180 8.81 -17.72 13.17
CA TYR A 180 9.52 -17.13 12.03
C TYR A 180 10.92 -17.73 11.91
N GLU A 181 11.52 -17.55 10.74
CA GLU A 181 12.91 -17.96 10.49
C GLU A 181 13.86 -16.77 10.65
N GLU A 182 14.94 -16.96 11.39
CA GLU A 182 16.03 -16.01 11.53
C GLU A 182 17.36 -16.72 11.37
N ASN A 183 18.16 -16.33 10.37
CA ASN A 183 19.47 -16.95 10.05
C ASN A 183 19.41 -18.48 9.80
N GLY A 184 18.29 -18.97 9.25
CA GLY A 184 18.06 -20.40 8.98
C GLY A 184 17.65 -21.22 10.21
N GLU A 185 17.32 -20.56 11.32
CA GLU A 185 16.79 -21.18 12.52
C GLU A 185 15.35 -20.74 12.77
N SER A 186 14.47 -21.69 13.06
CA SER A 186 13.07 -21.41 13.41
C SER A 186 13.00 -20.87 14.85
N ARG A 187 12.31 -19.74 15.03
CA ARG A 187 12.08 -19.11 16.33
C ARG A 187 10.59 -18.90 16.55
N THR A 188 10.15 -19.05 17.80
CA THR A 188 8.77 -18.78 18.20
C THR A 188 8.74 -17.75 19.32
N ILE A 189 7.94 -16.71 19.14
CA ILE A 189 7.60 -15.72 20.16
C ILE A 189 6.15 -15.94 20.60
N THR A 190 5.89 -15.76 21.88
CA THR A 190 4.55 -15.95 22.46
C THR A 190 4.29 -14.89 23.51
N THR A 191 3.08 -14.34 23.49
CA THR A 191 2.57 -13.47 24.55
C THR A 191 1.19 -13.95 24.97
N ASP A 192 0.97 -14.01 26.27
CA ASP A 192 -0.31 -14.30 26.90
C ASP A 192 -0.78 -13.01 27.59
N ALA A 193 -1.51 -12.19 26.86
CA ALA A 193 -2.04 -10.92 27.35
C ALA A 193 -3.34 -11.11 28.14
N PRO A 194 -3.72 -10.16 29.00
CA PRO A 194 -5.05 -10.13 29.58
C PRO A 194 -6.15 -10.14 28.49
N HIS A 195 -7.31 -10.69 28.82
CA HIS A 195 -8.45 -10.70 27.90
C HIS A 195 -8.85 -9.27 27.49
N VAL A 196 -9.42 -9.08 26.30
CA VAL A 196 -9.81 -7.77 25.78
C VAL A 196 -10.66 -6.94 26.75
N LEU A 197 -11.54 -7.58 27.55
CA LEU A 197 -12.34 -6.93 28.61
C LEU A 197 -11.52 -6.50 29.84
N GLN A 198 -10.28 -6.91 29.94
CA GLN A 198 -9.34 -6.56 31.02
C GLN A 198 -8.28 -5.53 30.57
N THR A 199 -8.42 -5.01 29.36
CA THR A 199 -7.54 -4.00 28.76
C THR A 199 -8.31 -2.70 28.52
N GLU A 200 -7.62 -1.70 28.00
CA GLU A 200 -8.24 -0.49 27.42
C GLU A 200 -8.22 -0.60 25.89
N PRO A 201 -9.21 -1.26 25.27
CA PRO A 201 -9.23 -1.47 23.84
C PRO A 201 -9.38 -0.15 23.08
N THR A 202 -8.67 -0.03 21.94
CA THR A 202 -8.74 1.15 21.08
C THR A 202 -10.18 1.46 20.66
N GLU A 203 -10.66 2.69 20.92
CA GLU A 203 -11.94 3.15 20.41
C GLU A 203 -11.82 3.46 18.91
N VAL A 204 -12.49 2.68 18.06
CA VAL A 204 -12.48 2.87 16.62
C VAL A 204 -13.40 4.02 16.20
N THR A 205 -14.63 4.02 16.71
CA THR A 205 -15.64 5.06 16.44
C THR A 205 -16.79 4.97 17.42
N LYS A 206 -17.73 5.92 17.30
CA LYS A 206 -19.02 5.90 18.02
C LYS A 206 -20.16 5.74 17.03
N LEU A 207 -21.06 4.80 17.26
CA LEU A 207 -22.19 4.51 16.41
C LEU A 207 -23.52 4.75 17.11
N SER A 208 -24.54 5.19 16.37
CA SER A 208 -25.94 5.19 16.80
C SER A 208 -26.73 3.99 16.25
N GLU A 209 -26.22 3.37 15.21
CA GLU A 209 -26.82 2.20 14.53
C GLU A 209 -25.71 1.28 13.99
N PRO A 210 -26.02 0.01 13.68
CA PRO A 210 -25.05 -0.93 13.13
C PRO A 210 -24.39 -0.42 11.85
N MET A 211 -23.08 -0.71 11.67
CA MET A 211 -22.31 -0.29 10.51
C MET A 211 -21.40 -1.43 10.01
N THR A 212 -21.31 -1.59 8.69
CA THR A 212 -20.33 -2.50 8.11
C THR A 212 -18.92 -1.92 8.26
N MET A 213 -18.02 -2.75 8.77
CA MET A 213 -16.59 -2.45 8.92
C MET A 213 -15.76 -3.51 8.20
N GLU A 214 -14.61 -3.11 7.71
CA GLU A 214 -13.63 -3.93 7.01
C GLU A 214 -12.37 -4.06 7.87
N LEU A 215 -11.86 -5.29 8.03
CA LEU A 215 -10.58 -5.57 8.66
C LEU A 215 -9.52 -5.69 7.57
N GLU A 216 -8.57 -4.77 7.56
CA GLU A 216 -7.46 -4.72 6.63
C GLU A 216 -6.16 -5.09 7.37
N PHE A 217 -5.61 -6.25 7.03
CA PHE A 217 -4.32 -6.71 7.54
C PHE A 217 -3.23 -6.41 6.49
N ASP A 218 -2.02 -6.06 6.92
CA ASP A 218 -0.87 -5.90 6.02
C ASP A 218 -0.39 -7.24 5.46
N GLU A 219 -0.77 -8.36 6.09
CA GLU A 219 -0.57 -9.72 5.63
C GLU A 219 -1.87 -10.49 5.80
N LYS A 220 -2.45 -10.99 4.71
CA LYS A 220 -3.76 -11.64 4.72
C LYS A 220 -3.73 -12.90 5.60
N PRO A 221 -4.60 -13.04 6.62
CA PRO A 221 -4.73 -14.26 7.38
C PRO A 221 -5.40 -15.37 6.57
N GLU A 222 -5.14 -16.62 6.93
CA GLU A 222 -5.85 -17.81 6.40
C GLU A 222 -7.30 -17.85 6.90
N SER A 223 -7.53 -17.39 8.13
CA SER A 223 -8.88 -17.27 8.68
C SER A 223 -8.96 -16.18 9.75
N VAL A 224 -10.16 -15.63 9.93
CA VAL A 224 -10.50 -14.64 10.95
C VAL A 224 -11.73 -15.10 11.70
N GLN A 225 -11.69 -15.00 13.03
CA GLN A 225 -12.85 -15.14 13.91
C GLN A 225 -13.02 -13.86 14.71
N ILE A 226 -14.26 -13.46 14.95
CA ILE A 226 -14.59 -12.28 15.74
C ILE A 226 -15.54 -12.69 16.86
N LEU A 227 -15.22 -12.29 18.09
CA LEU A 227 -16.09 -12.39 19.24
C LEU A 227 -16.45 -10.98 19.72
N SER A 228 -17.66 -10.79 20.23
CA SER A 228 -18.13 -9.51 20.76
C SER A 228 -18.73 -9.63 22.14
N TRP A 229 -18.64 -8.55 22.90
CA TRP A 229 -19.22 -8.34 24.22
C TRP A 229 -19.83 -6.94 24.31
N ASP A 230 -20.78 -6.75 25.20
CA ASP A 230 -21.30 -5.42 25.58
C ASP A 230 -20.19 -4.60 26.25
N ASP A 231 -20.00 -3.34 25.87
CA ASP A 231 -18.90 -2.50 26.36
C ASP A 231 -19.03 -2.13 27.85
N SER A 232 -20.23 -2.24 28.43
CA SER A 232 -20.46 -2.09 29.89
C SER A 232 -19.70 -3.12 30.73
N LEU A 233 -19.28 -4.24 30.11
CA LEU A 233 -18.47 -5.26 30.79
C LEU A 233 -17.03 -4.82 31.02
N LEU A 234 -16.52 -3.82 30.31
CA LEU A 234 -15.17 -3.28 30.53
C LEU A 234 -14.99 -2.81 31.98
N GLU A 235 -15.93 -2.00 32.50
CA GLU A 235 -15.85 -1.51 33.88
C GLU A 235 -15.90 -2.66 34.91
N GLN A 236 -16.62 -3.74 34.56
CA GLN A 236 -16.78 -4.89 35.47
C GLN A 236 -15.54 -5.79 35.52
N TYR A 237 -14.79 -5.92 34.40
CA TYR A 237 -13.72 -6.91 34.26
C TYR A 237 -12.31 -6.33 34.22
N GLN A 238 -12.11 -5.02 34.05
CA GLN A 238 -10.81 -4.38 33.90
C GLN A 238 -9.80 -4.77 35.00
N ASP A 239 -10.22 -4.88 36.26
CA ASP A 239 -9.37 -5.28 37.39
C ASP A 239 -9.88 -6.56 38.08
N SER A 240 -10.70 -7.36 37.40
CA SER A 240 -11.38 -8.49 37.99
C SER A 240 -10.67 -9.80 37.71
N ALA A 241 -10.55 -10.64 38.75
CA ALA A 241 -10.13 -12.04 38.61
C ALA A 241 -11.33 -12.98 38.32
N ALA A 242 -12.52 -12.46 38.08
CA ALA A 242 -13.70 -13.24 37.76
C ALA A 242 -13.56 -13.91 36.37
N ALA A 243 -14.23 -15.05 36.21
CA ALA A 243 -14.26 -15.72 34.92
C ALA A 243 -14.95 -14.82 33.87
N ILE A 244 -14.27 -14.61 32.74
CA ILE A 244 -14.78 -13.84 31.62
C ILE A 244 -15.95 -14.59 30.99
N PRO A 245 -17.09 -13.90 30.67
CA PRO A 245 -18.21 -14.54 30.01
C PRO A 245 -17.84 -14.93 28.57
N GLU A 246 -18.48 -15.96 28.06
CA GLU A 246 -18.30 -16.37 26.65
C GLU A 246 -18.73 -15.24 25.71
N GLY A 247 -17.93 -14.97 24.68
CA GLY A 247 -18.23 -13.95 23.68
C GLY A 247 -19.26 -14.43 22.66
N THR A 248 -20.00 -13.49 22.11
CA THR A 248 -20.92 -13.77 21.02
C THR A 248 -20.15 -13.82 19.69
N PRO A 249 -20.18 -14.93 18.93
CA PRO A 249 -19.59 -14.98 17.61
C PRO A 249 -20.24 -13.98 16.67
N VAL A 250 -19.39 -13.27 15.89
CA VAL A 250 -19.83 -12.32 14.87
C VAL A 250 -19.65 -12.94 13.49
N GLU A 251 -20.69 -12.85 12.67
CA GLU A 251 -20.61 -13.33 11.29
C GLU A 251 -19.63 -12.46 10.47
N VAL A 252 -18.75 -13.11 9.70
CA VAL A 252 -17.78 -12.47 8.82
C VAL A 252 -17.98 -12.91 7.39
N GLN A 253 -17.63 -12.07 6.45
CA GLN A 253 -17.61 -12.37 5.02
C GLN A 253 -16.36 -11.78 4.37
N GLU A 254 -15.92 -12.36 3.26
CA GLU A 254 -14.84 -11.79 2.45
C GLU A 254 -15.43 -10.84 1.40
N ASN A 255 -14.86 -9.64 1.26
CA ASN A 255 -15.28 -8.67 0.24
C ASN A 255 -14.53 -8.87 -1.09
N GLU A 256 -14.85 -8.06 -2.10
CA GLU A 256 -14.24 -8.13 -3.44
C GLU A 256 -12.71 -7.88 -3.43
N LYS A 257 -12.18 -7.22 -2.41
CA LYS A 257 -10.73 -6.98 -2.23
C LYS A 257 -10.03 -8.15 -1.51
N GLY A 258 -10.80 -9.12 -1.01
CA GLY A 258 -10.28 -10.23 -0.21
C GLY A 258 -10.07 -9.90 1.27
N ASN A 259 -10.60 -8.77 1.75
CA ASN A 259 -10.57 -8.38 3.16
C ASN A 259 -11.80 -8.92 3.90
N THR A 260 -11.68 -9.08 5.22
CA THR A 260 -12.78 -9.54 6.07
C THR A 260 -13.73 -8.39 6.41
N GLU A 261 -15.02 -8.54 6.13
CA GLU A 261 -16.07 -7.61 6.54
C GLU A 261 -16.97 -8.21 7.63
N PHE A 262 -17.48 -7.35 8.49
CA PHE A 262 -18.47 -7.69 9.51
C PHE A 262 -19.37 -6.49 9.83
N THR A 263 -20.50 -6.73 10.49
CA THR A 263 -21.39 -5.66 10.96
C THR A 263 -21.12 -5.34 12.42
N ALA A 264 -20.50 -4.19 12.67
CA ALA A 264 -20.26 -3.68 14.01
C ALA A 264 -21.53 -3.12 14.65
N GLN A 265 -21.74 -3.40 15.94
CA GLN A 265 -22.84 -2.90 16.75
C GLN A 265 -22.36 -1.76 17.66
N PRO A 266 -23.19 -0.71 17.91
CA PRO A 266 -22.88 0.29 18.93
C PRO A 266 -22.76 -0.34 20.33
N GLY A 267 -21.82 0.16 21.15
CA GLY A 267 -21.63 -0.29 22.53
C GLY A 267 -21.05 -1.70 22.64
N CYS A 268 -20.16 -2.09 21.71
CA CYS A 268 -19.53 -3.39 21.72
C CYS A 268 -18.01 -3.33 21.76
N VAL A 269 -17.42 -4.31 22.45
CA VAL A 269 -15.99 -4.65 22.42
C VAL A 269 -15.80 -5.87 21.53
N TYR A 270 -14.77 -5.86 20.71
CA TYR A 270 -14.45 -6.92 19.78
C TYR A 270 -13.07 -7.53 20.06
N LEU A 271 -13.00 -8.85 20.00
CA LEU A 271 -11.77 -9.62 19.91
C LEU A 271 -11.70 -10.23 18.52
N VAL A 272 -10.69 -9.85 17.75
CA VAL A 272 -10.39 -10.41 16.42
C VAL A 272 -9.24 -11.39 16.57
N GLN A 273 -9.46 -12.63 16.16
CA GLN A 273 -8.48 -13.71 16.20
C GLN A 273 -8.10 -14.06 14.76
N GLY A 274 -6.90 -13.71 14.36
CA GLY A 274 -6.32 -14.02 13.05
C GLY A 274 -5.45 -15.27 13.11
N GLN A 275 -5.53 -16.13 12.09
CA GLN A 275 -4.69 -17.31 11.91
C GLN A 275 -3.88 -17.16 10.63
N TRP A 276 -2.56 -17.34 10.72
CA TRP A 276 -1.60 -17.38 9.61
C TRP A 276 -0.81 -18.68 9.63
N GLU A 277 -0.10 -18.99 8.57
CA GLU A 277 0.88 -20.09 8.55
C GLU A 277 1.91 -19.96 9.71
N ASN A 278 2.29 -18.72 10.01
CA ASN A 278 3.25 -18.38 11.06
C ASN A 278 2.69 -18.51 12.48
N GLY A 279 1.37 -18.55 12.66
CA GLY A 279 0.74 -18.66 13.97
C GLY A 279 -0.56 -17.89 14.13
N THR A 280 -0.86 -17.49 15.35
CA THR A 280 -2.11 -16.79 15.73
C THR A 280 -1.80 -15.44 16.35
N VAL A 281 -2.65 -14.43 16.07
CA VAL A 281 -2.57 -13.12 16.70
C VAL A 281 -3.98 -12.62 17.03
N ASP A 282 -4.16 -12.14 18.24
CA ASP A 282 -5.40 -11.56 18.76
C ASP A 282 -5.30 -10.03 18.79
N TYR A 283 -6.37 -9.34 18.39
CA TYR A 283 -6.48 -7.87 18.43
C TYR A 283 -7.76 -7.46 19.13
N GLY A 284 -7.72 -6.37 19.90
CA GLY A 284 -8.84 -5.86 20.62
C GLY A 284 -9.20 -4.42 20.27
N PHE A 285 -10.49 -4.14 20.04
CA PHE A 285 -10.98 -2.79 19.87
C PHE A 285 -12.44 -2.64 20.35
N ARG A 286 -12.90 -1.40 20.46
CA ARG A 286 -14.28 -1.11 20.82
C ARG A 286 -14.95 -0.15 19.84
N VAL A 287 -16.27 -0.27 19.74
CA VAL A 287 -17.17 0.63 19.05
C VAL A 287 -18.19 1.13 20.06
N SER A 288 -18.04 2.35 20.52
CA SER A 288 -18.91 2.92 21.57
C SER A 288 -20.29 3.31 21.00
N ALA A 289 -21.32 3.37 21.86
CA ALA A 289 -22.58 4.00 21.50
C ALA A 289 -22.47 5.53 21.50
N LYS A 290 -23.20 6.21 20.57
CA LYS A 290 -23.32 7.69 20.54
C LYS A 290 -24.25 8.18 21.62
#